data_267b3fc3fd3698a611d4e62d9b32be71
#
_entry.id   267b3fc3fd3698a611d4e62d9b32be71
#
_cell.length_a   1.000
_cell.length_b   1.000
_cell.length_c   1.000
_cell.angle_alpha   90.00
_cell.angle_beta   90.00
_cell.angle_gamma   90.00
#
_symmetry.space_group_name_H-M   'P 1'
#
loop_
_entity.id
_entity.type
_entity.pdbx_description
1 polymer ?
#
loop_
_entity_poly.entity_id
_entity_poly.type
_entity_poly.pdbx_seq_one_letter_code
_entity_poly.pdbx_strand_id
1 'polypeptide(L)'
;NDRGCHLISRLKGKGTQTVLLVAHVDTVFKRGEAAKRPFRVDENGFAWGPGVGDDKATVMEVIYGLAALKEAGFEDYKEIIYYTNAEEEGGSPTAEGIVAELSQQADFAVIMDVARPNWGIVTQRKGNAKYKITVTGKGGHHGNASQCCANAIHQLAYTITELHKLASPMPGKPEDFTAKALEARGIVDSGQFIPPNTVNVGVIGSTNDKISVIPGDAYCEVNVRCFEVAEQKRLDAAIKALADKIVIDGTKVEVTGGIVTGPMEKTPAVQKMIDVYSSVVAEEFGGKVNEWVAGGLTDGNRTAKFIPTLDALGVENYDEHTDHESVDLKTAVPRTAAFAITLAELLKTGVK
;
A
#
# COMPACT_ATOMS: atom_id res chain seq x y z
N ASN A 1 -13.06 21.08 -8.87
CA ASN A 1 -12.00 20.20 -8.40
C ASN A 1 -11.58 19.27 -9.54
N ASP A 2 -10.35 19.35 -9.98
CA ASP A 2 -9.84 18.60 -11.15
C ASP A 2 -9.60 17.12 -10.84
N ARG A 3 -9.83 16.68 -9.60
CA ARG A 3 -9.53 15.33 -9.09
C ARG A 3 -10.73 14.40 -8.98
N GLY A 4 -11.90 14.81 -9.45
CA GLY A 4 -13.13 14.01 -9.33
C GLY A 4 -13.88 14.25 -8.01
N CYS A 5 -14.96 13.49 -7.82
CA CYS A 5 -15.81 13.55 -6.64
C CYS A 5 -15.82 12.20 -5.94
N HIS A 6 -15.52 12.19 -4.65
CA HIS A 6 -15.75 11.03 -3.79
C HIS A 6 -17.25 10.78 -3.63
N LEU A 7 -17.63 9.51 -3.51
CA LEU A 7 -19.01 9.12 -3.25
C LEU A 7 -19.09 8.32 -1.94
N ILE A 8 -20.06 8.66 -1.11
CA ILE A 8 -20.38 7.89 0.10
C ILE A 8 -21.82 7.43 0.00
N SER A 9 -22.02 6.13 -0.06
CA SER A 9 -23.33 5.48 -0.04
C SER A 9 -23.53 4.78 1.29
N ARG A 10 -24.76 4.80 1.82
CA ARG A 10 -25.08 4.22 3.13
C ARG A 10 -26.35 3.36 3.04
N LEU A 11 -26.25 2.12 3.48
CA LEU A 11 -27.37 1.21 3.62
C LEU A 11 -27.57 0.92 5.11
N LYS A 12 -28.79 1.09 5.60
CA LYS A 12 -29.17 0.80 6.99
C LYS A 12 -29.92 -0.50 7.09
N GLY A 13 -29.53 -1.34 8.03
CA GLY A 13 -30.13 -2.64 8.31
C GLY A 13 -30.70 -2.72 9.74
N LYS A 14 -30.78 -3.94 10.27
CA LYS A 14 -31.38 -4.25 11.58
C LYS A 14 -30.40 -4.91 12.56
N GLY A 15 -29.19 -5.24 12.09
CA GLY A 15 -28.13 -5.88 12.88
C GLY A 15 -27.32 -4.88 13.72
N THR A 16 -26.13 -5.31 14.13
CA THR A 16 -25.29 -4.58 15.10
C THR A 16 -23.96 -4.09 14.53
N GLN A 17 -23.43 -4.73 13.49
CA GLN A 17 -22.11 -4.43 12.91
C GLN A 17 -22.20 -3.37 11.81
N THR A 18 -21.23 -2.50 11.77
CA THR A 18 -21.03 -1.54 10.67
C THR A 18 -19.76 -1.88 9.90
N VAL A 19 -19.85 -1.99 8.58
CA VAL A 19 -18.70 -2.19 7.69
C VAL A 19 -18.43 -0.95 6.87
N LEU A 20 -17.14 -0.67 6.63
CA LEU A 20 -16.67 0.27 5.62
C LEU A 20 -16.13 -0.50 4.43
N LEU A 21 -16.80 -0.40 3.29
CA LEU A 21 -16.33 -0.88 1.99
C LEU A 21 -15.64 0.28 1.27
N VAL A 22 -14.46 0.05 0.72
CA VAL A 22 -13.70 1.06 -0.02
C VAL A 22 -13.30 0.50 -1.38
N ALA A 23 -13.57 1.25 -2.44
CA ALA A 23 -13.09 1.03 -3.80
C ALA A 23 -12.71 2.38 -4.41
N HIS A 24 -12.11 2.40 -5.60
CA HIS A 24 -11.77 3.67 -6.25
C HIS A 24 -12.25 3.74 -7.71
N VAL A 25 -12.32 4.95 -8.27
CA VAL A 25 -12.83 5.18 -9.64
C VAL A 25 -11.85 5.93 -10.54
N ASP A 26 -10.78 6.45 -9.97
CA ASP A 26 -9.69 7.01 -10.76
C ASP A 26 -8.80 5.89 -11.34
N THR A 27 -7.88 6.27 -12.19
CA THR A 27 -6.92 5.35 -12.81
C THR A 27 -5.61 6.09 -13.06
N VAL A 28 -4.50 5.37 -13.22
CA VAL A 28 -3.20 5.94 -13.62
C VAL A 28 -3.21 6.56 -15.02
N PHE A 29 -4.23 6.26 -15.83
CA PHE A 29 -4.26 6.65 -17.24
C PHE A 29 -4.69 8.10 -17.44
N LYS A 30 -4.10 8.73 -18.47
CA LYS A 30 -4.43 10.10 -18.84
C LYS A 30 -5.82 10.21 -19.46
N ARG A 31 -6.42 11.38 -19.31
CA ARG A 31 -7.69 11.71 -19.98
C ARG A 31 -7.60 11.43 -21.50
N GLY A 32 -8.62 10.74 -22.02
CA GLY A 32 -8.71 10.37 -23.44
C GLY A 32 -8.14 8.97 -23.75
N GLU A 33 -7.56 8.26 -22.79
CA GLU A 33 -7.02 6.93 -23.02
C GLU A 33 -8.11 5.91 -23.37
N ALA A 34 -9.30 6.00 -22.75
CA ALA A 34 -10.45 5.16 -23.07
C ALA A 34 -10.96 5.32 -24.52
N ALA A 35 -10.73 6.47 -25.16
CA ALA A 35 -11.04 6.65 -26.57
C ALA A 35 -10.04 5.94 -27.50
N LYS A 36 -8.80 5.78 -27.08
CA LYS A 36 -7.75 5.05 -27.84
C LYS A 36 -7.86 3.54 -27.63
N ARG A 37 -8.18 3.13 -26.41
CA ARG A 37 -8.35 1.74 -26.00
C ARG A 37 -9.75 1.54 -25.39
N PRO A 38 -10.82 1.52 -26.23
CA PRO A 38 -12.19 1.37 -25.73
C PRO A 38 -12.38 0.01 -25.08
N PHE A 39 -13.30 -0.03 -24.11
CA PHE A 39 -13.71 -1.28 -23.47
C PHE A 39 -14.12 -2.31 -24.53
N ARG A 40 -13.62 -3.53 -24.39
CA ARG A 40 -14.00 -4.70 -25.19
C ARG A 40 -13.93 -5.97 -24.38
N VAL A 41 -14.69 -6.96 -24.79
CA VAL A 41 -14.57 -8.33 -24.30
C VAL A 41 -14.10 -9.19 -25.45
N ASP A 42 -13.10 -10.05 -25.22
CA ASP A 42 -12.60 -10.96 -26.24
C ASP A 42 -13.33 -12.31 -26.22
N GLU A 43 -12.99 -13.16 -27.18
CA GLU A 43 -13.58 -14.50 -27.34
C GLU A 43 -13.27 -15.47 -26.17
N ASN A 44 -12.25 -15.19 -25.40
CA ASN A 44 -11.83 -15.98 -24.23
C ASN A 44 -12.56 -15.54 -22.95
N GLY A 45 -13.28 -14.42 -22.99
CA GLY A 45 -14.01 -13.84 -21.87
C GLY A 45 -13.17 -12.88 -21.04
N PHE A 46 -12.08 -12.33 -21.59
CA PHE A 46 -11.34 -11.26 -20.95
C PHE A 46 -11.94 -9.90 -21.33
N ALA A 47 -12.15 -9.07 -20.34
CA ALA A 47 -12.49 -7.67 -20.51
C ALA A 47 -11.21 -6.83 -20.53
N TRP A 48 -11.09 -5.90 -21.48
CA TRP A 48 -9.93 -5.06 -21.73
C TRP A 48 -10.32 -3.59 -21.71
N GLY A 49 -9.45 -2.74 -21.24
CA GLY A 49 -9.62 -1.30 -21.25
C GLY A 49 -8.93 -0.62 -20.08
N PRO A 50 -8.65 0.69 -20.16
CA PRO A 50 -7.96 1.40 -19.07
C PRO A 50 -8.79 1.44 -17.79
N GLY A 51 -8.22 0.94 -16.70
CA GLY A 51 -8.88 0.84 -15.40
C GLY A 51 -10.02 -0.19 -15.39
N VAL A 52 -10.01 -1.18 -16.29
CA VAL A 52 -11.06 -2.20 -16.35
C VAL A 52 -11.01 -3.12 -15.13
N GLY A 53 -9.83 -3.45 -14.64
CA GLY A 53 -9.59 -4.18 -13.40
C GLY A 53 -9.40 -3.24 -12.23
N ASP A 54 -8.52 -2.30 -12.39
CA ASP A 54 -8.09 -1.33 -11.40
C ASP A 54 -8.77 0.04 -11.64
N ASP A 55 -9.97 0.29 -11.06
CA ASP A 55 -10.68 -0.57 -10.11
C ASP A 55 -12.17 -0.71 -10.51
N LYS A 56 -12.52 -0.48 -11.79
CA LYS A 56 -13.93 -0.39 -12.24
C LYS A 56 -14.71 -1.70 -12.12
N ALA A 57 -14.06 -2.83 -12.42
CA ALA A 57 -14.72 -4.13 -12.27
C ALA A 57 -15.01 -4.44 -10.80
N THR A 58 -14.12 -4.06 -9.90
CA THR A 58 -14.31 -4.22 -8.46
C THR A 58 -15.41 -3.30 -7.92
N VAL A 59 -15.52 -2.06 -8.43
CA VAL A 59 -16.68 -1.19 -8.13
C VAL A 59 -17.99 -1.88 -8.50
N MET A 60 -18.05 -2.53 -9.67
CA MET A 60 -19.24 -3.30 -10.09
C MET A 60 -19.47 -4.53 -9.21
N GLU A 61 -18.40 -5.21 -8.78
CA GLU A 61 -18.48 -6.34 -7.84
C GLU A 61 -19.18 -5.94 -6.53
N VAL A 62 -18.81 -4.79 -5.95
CA VAL A 62 -19.47 -4.26 -4.75
C VAL A 62 -20.96 -4.02 -5.00
N ILE A 63 -21.31 -3.38 -6.11
CA ILE A 63 -22.69 -3.05 -6.45
C ILE A 63 -23.54 -4.33 -6.60
N TYR A 64 -23.03 -5.33 -7.35
CA TYR A 64 -23.75 -6.58 -7.57
C TYR A 64 -23.79 -7.44 -6.30
N GLY A 65 -22.72 -7.49 -5.51
CA GLY A 65 -22.70 -8.19 -4.23
C GLY A 65 -23.72 -7.63 -3.24
N LEU A 66 -23.81 -6.30 -3.11
CA LEU A 66 -24.81 -5.64 -2.27
C LEU A 66 -26.24 -5.83 -2.81
N ALA A 67 -26.42 -5.82 -4.13
CA ALA A 67 -27.72 -6.11 -4.75
C ALA A 67 -28.16 -7.54 -4.45
N ALA A 68 -27.26 -8.53 -4.55
CA ALA A 68 -27.54 -9.92 -4.23
C ALA A 68 -27.94 -10.10 -2.75
N LEU A 69 -27.24 -9.47 -1.81
CA LEU A 69 -27.60 -9.48 -0.40
C LEU A 69 -29.00 -8.90 -0.15
N LYS A 70 -29.31 -7.80 -0.82
CA LYS A 70 -30.64 -7.18 -0.73
C LYS A 70 -31.73 -8.09 -1.31
N GLU A 71 -31.49 -8.73 -2.44
CA GLU A 71 -32.44 -9.67 -3.05
C GLU A 71 -32.66 -10.91 -2.19
N ALA A 72 -31.61 -11.40 -1.52
CA ALA A 72 -31.67 -12.45 -0.51
C ALA A 72 -32.38 -12.02 0.81
N GLY A 73 -32.78 -10.76 0.94
CA GLY A 73 -33.42 -10.25 2.14
C GLY A 73 -32.48 -10.12 3.34
N PHE A 74 -31.18 -10.04 3.13
CA PHE A 74 -30.20 -9.90 4.21
C PHE A 74 -30.22 -8.48 4.78
N GLU A 75 -30.55 -8.35 6.06
CA GLU A 75 -30.62 -7.07 6.78
C GLU A 75 -29.86 -7.09 8.12
N ASP A 76 -29.09 -8.18 8.40
CA ASP A 76 -28.36 -8.37 9.66
C ASP A 76 -27.03 -7.57 9.65
N TYR A 77 -27.13 -6.28 9.48
CA TYR A 77 -26.08 -5.29 9.65
C TYR A 77 -26.69 -4.02 10.26
N LYS A 78 -25.90 -3.23 10.98
CA LYS A 78 -26.30 -1.90 11.44
C LYS A 78 -26.23 -0.90 10.29
N GLU A 79 -25.08 -0.85 9.62
CA GLU A 79 -24.86 0.01 8.46
C GLU A 79 -23.77 -0.58 7.55
N ILE A 80 -23.97 -0.47 6.25
CA ILE A 80 -22.93 -0.64 5.23
C ILE A 80 -22.60 0.73 4.68
N ILE A 81 -21.37 1.17 4.89
CA ILE A 81 -20.83 2.42 4.35
C ILE A 81 -19.98 2.04 3.15
N TYR A 82 -20.39 2.45 1.95
CA TYR A 82 -19.59 2.25 0.75
C TYR A 82 -18.99 3.59 0.32
N TYR A 83 -17.68 3.69 0.41
CA TYR A 83 -16.90 4.84 0.00
C TYR A 83 -16.17 4.55 -1.31
N THR A 84 -16.39 5.39 -2.31
CA THR A 84 -15.70 5.31 -3.60
C THR A 84 -14.73 6.48 -3.70
N ASN A 85 -13.44 6.16 -3.65
CA ASN A 85 -12.34 7.12 -3.72
C ASN A 85 -12.14 7.58 -5.19
N ALA A 86 -11.90 8.86 -5.42
CA ALA A 86 -11.68 9.43 -6.74
C ALA A 86 -10.22 9.88 -6.96
N GLU A 87 -9.29 9.48 -6.08
CA GLU A 87 -7.88 9.90 -6.14
C GLU A 87 -6.92 8.90 -5.51
N GLU A 88 -7.28 7.60 -5.50
CA GLU A 88 -6.45 6.54 -4.92
C GLU A 88 -5.08 6.51 -5.57
N GLU A 89 -5.04 6.48 -6.88
CA GLU A 89 -3.84 6.44 -7.74
C GLU A 89 -2.96 7.70 -7.60
N GLY A 90 -3.57 8.78 -7.19
CA GLY A 90 -2.87 10.02 -6.84
C GLY A 90 -2.35 10.07 -5.41
N GLY A 91 -2.50 8.99 -4.64
CA GLY A 91 -2.09 8.90 -3.22
C GLY A 91 -3.10 9.50 -2.25
N SER A 92 -4.35 9.69 -2.66
CA SER A 92 -5.51 10.09 -1.83
C SER A 92 -5.31 11.34 -0.95
N PRO A 93 -4.80 12.46 -1.46
CA PRO A 93 -4.45 13.62 -0.63
C PRO A 93 -5.63 14.28 0.08
N THR A 94 -6.86 14.17 -0.47
CA THR A 94 -8.06 14.73 0.17
C THR A 94 -8.91 13.66 0.86
N ALA A 95 -8.70 12.37 0.54
CA ALA A 95 -9.41 11.25 1.12
C ALA A 95 -8.99 10.92 2.57
N GLU A 96 -7.77 11.27 3.00
CA GLU A 96 -7.23 10.91 4.33
C GLU A 96 -8.20 11.27 5.47
N GLY A 97 -8.75 12.49 5.48
CA GLY A 97 -9.71 12.95 6.48
C GLY A 97 -11.05 12.20 6.40
N ILE A 98 -11.52 11.94 5.18
CA ILE A 98 -12.79 11.23 4.94
C ILE A 98 -12.67 9.78 5.41
N VAL A 99 -11.61 9.08 5.02
CA VAL A 99 -11.37 7.69 5.44
C VAL A 99 -11.23 7.58 6.95
N ALA A 100 -10.52 8.52 7.59
CA ALA A 100 -10.39 8.56 9.04
C ALA A 100 -11.74 8.73 9.75
N GLU A 101 -12.61 9.62 9.26
CA GLU A 101 -13.95 9.83 9.79
C GLU A 101 -14.85 8.60 9.60
N LEU A 102 -14.86 8.01 8.40
CA LEU A 102 -15.68 6.84 8.11
C LEU A 102 -15.20 5.60 8.89
N SER A 103 -13.89 5.42 9.03
CA SER A 103 -13.32 4.32 9.81
C SER A 103 -13.74 4.35 11.28
N GLN A 104 -13.88 5.54 11.87
CA GLN A 104 -14.35 5.67 13.27
C GLN A 104 -15.84 5.33 13.44
N GLN A 105 -16.59 5.24 12.34
CA GLN A 105 -18.00 4.87 12.34
C GLN A 105 -18.22 3.37 12.10
N ALA A 106 -17.17 2.63 11.71
CA ALA A 106 -17.26 1.23 11.32
C ALA A 106 -16.52 0.31 12.31
N ASP A 107 -16.93 -0.94 12.36
CA ASP A 107 -16.30 -1.98 13.19
C ASP A 107 -15.13 -2.65 12.47
N PHE A 108 -15.19 -2.73 11.14
CA PHE A 108 -14.12 -3.25 10.26
C PHE A 108 -14.23 -2.66 8.86
N ALA A 109 -13.17 -2.81 8.07
CA ALA A 109 -13.15 -2.39 6.66
C ALA A 109 -12.80 -3.55 5.73
N VAL A 110 -13.36 -3.50 4.53
CA VAL A 110 -12.97 -4.34 3.39
C VAL A 110 -12.61 -3.43 2.24
N ILE A 111 -11.36 -3.55 1.80
CA ILE A 111 -10.87 -2.82 0.65
C ILE A 111 -11.12 -3.65 -0.58
N MET A 112 -11.93 -3.13 -1.42
CA MET A 112 -12.35 -3.72 -2.67
C MET A 112 -11.44 -3.19 -3.78
N ASP A 113 -10.19 -3.58 -3.69
CA ASP A 113 -9.12 -3.32 -4.65
C ASP A 113 -8.79 -4.64 -5.36
N VAL A 114 -8.01 -4.58 -6.44
CA VAL A 114 -7.69 -5.73 -7.29
C VAL A 114 -7.14 -6.91 -6.50
N ALA A 115 -7.73 -8.06 -6.72
CA ALA A 115 -7.32 -9.29 -6.07
C ALA A 115 -6.08 -9.91 -6.74
N ARG A 116 -5.52 -10.88 -6.05
CA ARG A 116 -4.42 -11.70 -6.57
C ARG A 116 -4.95 -13.02 -7.13
N PRO A 117 -4.26 -13.67 -8.10
CA PRO A 117 -4.72 -14.92 -8.70
C PRO A 117 -5.01 -16.03 -7.68
N ASN A 118 -5.87 -16.97 -8.06
CA ASN A 118 -6.20 -18.15 -7.28
C ASN A 118 -6.74 -17.83 -5.88
N TRP A 119 -7.79 -17.00 -5.81
CA TRP A 119 -8.39 -16.54 -4.54
C TRP A 119 -7.41 -15.77 -3.64
N GLY A 120 -6.41 -15.16 -4.25
CA GLY A 120 -5.42 -14.39 -3.50
C GLY A 120 -6.00 -13.09 -2.93
N ILE A 121 -5.61 -12.79 -1.70
CA ILE A 121 -5.94 -11.57 -0.97
C ILE A 121 -4.66 -10.94 -0.41
N VAL A 122 -4.70 -9.64 -0.11
CA VAL A 122 -3.55 -8.97 0.51
C VAL A 122 -3.83 -8.76 2.00
N THR A 123 -3.00 -9.38 2.83
CA THR A 123 -3.17 -9.39 4.29
C THR A 123 -2.26 -8.43 5.02
N GLN A 124 -1.22 -7.94 4.35
CA GLN A 124 -0.30 -6.93 4.88
C GLN A 124 0.21 -6.02 3.77
N ARG A 125 0.31 -4.71 4.06
CA ARG A 125 0.93 -3.73 3.17
C ARG A 125 1.97 -2.90 3.91
N LYS A 126 3.06 -2.56 3.23
CA LYS A 126 4.07 -1.69 3.83
C LYS A 126 3.53 -0.27 4.01
N GLY A 127 3.89 0.33 5.15
CA GLY A 127 3.77 1.76 5.35
C GLY A 127 4.84 2.53 4.60
N ASN A 128 4.73 3.84 4.59
CA ASN A 128 5.61 4.76 3.86
C ASN A 128 6.10 5.88 4.77
N ALA A 129 7.41 6.15 4.73
CA ALA A 129 8.01 7.34 5.31
C ALA A 129 8.96 7.99 4.29
N LYS A 130 9.05 9.32 4.34
CA LYS A 130 9.88 10.12 3.44
C LYS A 130 10.71 11.09 4.24
N TYR A 131 12.00 11.16 3.94
CA TYR A 131 12.92 12.07 4.60
C TYR A 131 13.74 12.85 3.57
N LYS A 132 14.11 14.06 3.94
CA LYS A 132 15.17 14.81 3.30
C LYS A 132 16.26 15.04 4.33
N ILE A 133 17.48 14.65 4.01
CA ILE A 133 18.67 14.84 4.84
C ILE A 133 19.52 15.87 4.13
N THR A 134 19.80 16.98 4.83
CA THR A 134 20.63 18.08 4.35
C THR A 134 21.87 18.18 5.20
N VAL A 135 23.01 18.29 4.55
CA VAL A 135 24.29 18.51 5.22
C VAL A 135 24.81 19.91 4.85
N THR A 136 25.09 20.70 5.86
CA THR A 136 25.77 21.98 5.71
C THR A 136 27.20 21.82 6.21
N GLY A 137 28.15 22.21 5.41
CA GLY A 137 29.56 22.25 5.73
C GLY A 137 30.18 23.62 5.45
N LYS A 138 31.46 23.64 5.17
CA LYS A 138 32.21 24.88 4.84
C LYS A 138 33.03 24.68 3.57
N GLY A 139 32.66 25.35 2.49
CA GLY A 139 33.35 25.29 1.21
C GLY A 139 34.71 25.99 1.24
N GLY A 140 35.58 25.63 0.27
CA GLY A 140 36.87 26.29 0.07
C GLY A 140 37.70 25.58 -1.01
N HIS A 141 38.86 26.16 -1.32
CA HIS A 141 39.78 25.61 -2.32
C HIS A 141 40.41 24.32 -1.82
N HIS A 142 40.23 23.21 -2.53
CA HIS A 142 40.65 21.87 -2.09
C HIS A 142 42.12 21.78 -1.71
N GLY A 143 43.03 22.34 -2.53
CA GLY A 143 44.47 22.27 -2.29
C GLY A 143 44.97 23.02 -1.03
N ASN A 144 44.18 23.98 -0.52
CA ASN A 144 44.50 24.78 0.66
C ASN A 144 43.62 24.44 1.88
N ALA A 145 42.77 23.44 1.79
CA ALA A 145 41.60 23.26 2.62
C ALA A 145 41.82 22.53 3.95
N SER A 146 43.02 22.04 4.25
CA SER A 146 43.25 21.15 5.39
C SER A 146 42.99 21.77 6.78
N GLN A 147 42.71 23.05 6.87
CA GLN A 147 42.49 23.76 8.16
C GLN A 147 41.25 24.67 8.17
N CYS A 148 40.50 24.78 7.06
CA CYS A 148 39.44 25.79 6.98
C CYS A 148 38.05 25.25 6.64
N CYS A 149 37.94 24.04 6.18
CA CYS A 149 36.78 23.62 5.42
C CYS A 149 36.22 22.26 5.94
N ALA A 150 34.91 22.07 5.74
CA ALA A 150 34.18 20.87 6.15
C ALA A 150 33.40 20.32 4.95
N ASN A 151 33.76 19.16 4.48
CA ASN A 151 33.20 18.56 3.25
C ASN A 151 31.81 17.97 3.52
N ALA A 152 30.78 18.60 3.02
CA ALA A 152 29.39 18.17 3.20
C ALA A 152 29.10 16.86 2.47
N ILE A 153 29.71 16.61 1.30
CA ILE A 153 29.51 15.33 0.57
C ILE A 153 30.13 14.16 1.34
N HIS A 154 31.29 14.31 1.97
CA HIS A 154 31.90 13.25 2.77
C HIS A 154 31.04 12.89 4.00
N GLN A 155 30.47 13.91 4.68
CA GLN A 155 29.52 13.65 5.77
C GLN A 155 28.25 12.96 5.26
N LEU A 156 27.70 13.41 4.13
CA LEU A 156 26.51 12.76 3.54
C LEU A 156 26.78 11.33 3.13
N ALA A 157 27.93 11.01 2.56
CA ALA A 157 28.32 9.64 2.19
C ALA A 157 28.36 8.70 3.43
N TYR A 158 28.90 9.18 4.55
CA TYR A 158 28.83 8.48 5.83
C TYR A 158 27.38 8.26 6.27
N THR A 159 26.56 9.33 6.24
CA THR A 159 25.14 9.26 6.61
C THR A 159 24.38 8.25 5.76
N ILE A 160 24.60 8.20 4.46
CA ILE A 160 24.00 7.21 3.54
C ILE A 160 24.45 5.79 3.90
N THR A 161 25.71 5.60 4.27
CA THR A 161 26.21 4.29 4.71
C THR A 161 25.50 3.82 6.00
N GLU A 162 25.25 4.72 6.94
CA GLU A 162 24.48 4.42 8.15
C GLU A 162 23.00 4.12 7.84
N LEU A 163 22.38 4.86 6.92
CA LEU A 163 21.02 4.58 6.43
C LEU A 163 20.92 3.16 5.86
N HIS A 164 21.88 2.75 5.04
CA HIS A 164 21.89 1.41 4.44
C HIS A 164 21.86 0.29 5.48
N LYS A 165 22.52 0.48 6.62
CA LYS A 165 22.53 -0.49 7.74
C LYS A 165 21.18 -0.68 8.41
N LEU A 166 20.23 0.25 8.21
CA LEU A 166 18.89 0.16 8.76
C LEU A 166 17.96 -0.72 7.90
N ALA A 167 18.30 -0.93 6.62
CA ALA A 167 17.55 -1.79 5.73
C ALA A 167 17.66 -3.26 6.16
N SER A 168 16.57 -4.02 5.97
CA SER A 168 16.61 -5.47 6.11
C SER A 168 17.59 -6.06 5.10
N PRO A 169 18.46 -6.98 5.51
CA PRO A 169 19.38 -7.63 4.60
C PRO A 169 18.60 -8.38 3.52
N MET A 170 18.98 -8.14 2.26
CA MET A 170 18.50 -8.95 1.16
C MET A 170 19.14 -10.34 1.21
N PRO A 171 18.42 -11.40 0.84
CA PRO A 171 19.03 -12.72 0.68
C PRO A 171 20.19 -12.63 -0.33
N GLY A 172 21.36 -13.05 0.11
CA GLY A 172 22.57 -12.98 -0.75
C GLY A 172 22.76 -14.20 -1.63
N LYS A 173 21.95 -15.25 -1.48
CA LYS A 173 22.12 -16.53 -2.15
C LYS A 173 20.81 -17.05 -2.73
N PRO A 174 20.87 -17.72 -3.90
CA PRO A 174 19.66 -18.26 -4.54
C PRO A 174 18.83 -19.21 -3.65
N GLU A 175 19.46 -19.97 -2.79
CA GLU A 175 18.82 -20.89 -1.84
C GLU A 175 17.94 -20.18 -0.79
N ASP A 176 18.19 -18.90 -0.53
CA ASP A 176 17.40 -18.09 0.41
C ASP A 176 16.04 -17.68 -0.17
N PHE A 177 15.84 -17.85 -1.48
CA PHE A 177 14.59 -17.55 -2.19
C PHE A 177 13.71 -18.79 -2.40
N THR A 178 14.01 -19.92 -1.75
CA THR A 178 13.14 -21.09 -1.84
C THR A 178 11.80 -20.84 -1.14
N ALA A 179 10.71 -21.45 -1.64
CA ALA A 179 9.38 -21.36 -1.03
C ALA A 179 9.43 -21.66 0.48
N LYS A 180 10.18 -22.69 0.89
CA LYS A 180 10.38 -23.07 2.31
C LYS A 180 11.06 -21.96 3.12
N ALA A 181 12.07 -21.28 2.57
CA ALA A 181 12.75 -20.18 3.26
C ALA A 181 11.85 -18.93 3.35
N LEU A 182 10.99 -18.70 2.36
CA LEU A 182 10.01 -17.63 2.36
C LEU A 182 8.88 -17.91 3.35
N GLU A 183 8.35 -19.13 3.40
CA GLU A 183 7.35 -19.57 4.39
C GLU A 183 7.87 -19.42 5.82
N ALA A 184 9.13 -19.79 6.09
CA ALA A 184 9.75 -19.65 7.41
C ALA A 184 9.87 -18.18 7.87
N ARG A 185 9.77 -17.21 6.94
CA ARG A 185 9.79 -15.76 7.21
C ARG A 185 8.39 -15.15 7.24
N GLY A 186 7.34 -15.96 7.11
CA GLY A 186 5.95 -15.49 7.05
C GLY A 186 5.57 -14.78 5.75
N ILE A 187 6.41 -14.85 4.71
CA ILE A 187 6.13 -14.32 3.39
C ILE A 187 5.41 -15.42 2.61
N VAL A 188 4.16 -15.18 2.26
CA VAL A 188 3.35 -16.10 1.45
C VAL A 188 3.84 -16.09 0.02
N ASP A 189 3.75 -17.26 -0.62
CA ASP A 189 4.24 -17.55 -1.97
C ASP A 189 3.59 -16.64 -3.05
N SER A 190 4.20 -15.47 -3.25
CA SER A 190 3.95 -14.59 -4.38
C SER A 190 4.97 -14.81 -5.50
N GLY A 191 5.92 -15.76 -5.32
CA GLY A 191 7.08 -15.89 -6.19
C GLY A 191 8.07 -14.74 -6.07
N GLN A 192 7.79 -13.72 -5.26
CA GLN A 192 8.67 -12.59 -4.98
C GLN A 192 9.06 -12.54 -3.50
N PHE A 193 10.35 -12.35 -3.24
CA PHE A 193 10.82 -12.00 -1.91
C PHE A 193 10.57 -10.52 -1.65
N ILE A 194 9.75 -10.20 -0.65
CA ILE A 194 9.54 -8.84 -0.18
C ILE A 194 10.22 -8.69 1.19
N PRO A 195 11.32 -7.91 1.30
CA PRO A 195 12.03 -7.74 2.57
C PRO A 195 11.13 -7.04 3.60
N PRO A 196 11.26 -7.36 4.92
CA PRO A 196 10.45 -6.75 5.98
C PRO A 196 10.46 -5.23 5.96
N ASN A 197 11.63 -4.62 5.76
CA ASN A 197 11.76 -3.19 5.54
C ASN A 197 12.70 -2.88 4.36
N THR A 198 12.54 -1.69 3.79
CA THR A 198 13.45 -1.15 2.78
C THR A 198 13.78 0.30 3.11
N VAL A 199 15.04 0.68 2.91
CA VAL A 199 15.53 2.07 3.00
C VAL A 199 16.20 2.40 1.67
N ASN A 200 15.62 3.31 0.93
CA ASN A 200 16.11 3.69 -0.39
C ASN A 200 16.50 5.18 -0.43
N VAL A 201 17.74 5.46 -0.79
CA VAL A 201 18.18 6.82 -1.15
C VAL A 201 17.98 6.98 -2.66
N GLY A 202 16.89 7.64 -3.04
CA GLY A 202 16.49 7.79 -4.44
C GLY A 202 17.05 9.03 -5.12
N VAL A 203 17.43 10.05 -4.33
CA VAL A 203 17.96 11.31 -4.84
C VAL A 203 19.17 11.73 -3.99
N ILE A 204 20.21 12.22 -4.65
CA ILE A 204 21.39 12.83 -4.03
C ILE A 204 21.79 14.07 -4.82
N GLY A 205 22.27 15.13 -4.15
CA GLY A 205 22.71 16.35 -4.80
C GLY A 205 23.56 17.26 -3.94
N SER A 206 24.18 18.24 -4.60
CA SER A 206 24.95 19.35 -4.03
C SER A 206 24.88 20.52 -4.99
N THR A 207 25.04 21.75 -4.51
CA THR A 207 25.18 22.93 -5.39
C THR A 207 26.59 23.07 -5.97
N ASN A 208 27.54 22.28 -5.50
CA ASN A 208 28.91 22.33 -5.97
C ASN A 208 29.07 21.68 -7.36
N ASP A 209 29.63 22.41 -8.32
CA ASP A 209 29.87 21.99 -9.71
C ASP A 209 31.36 21.87 -10.06
N LYS A 210 32.27 22.09 -9.11
CA LYS A 210 33.73 22.13 -9.34
C LYS A 210 34.48 21.13 -8.48
N ILE A 211 35.24 20.24 -9.14
CA ILE A 211 36.04 19.19 -8.45
C ILE A 211 37.16 19.75 -7.57
N SER A 212 37.62 20.97 -7.83
CA SER A 212 38.68 21.65 -7.05
C SER A 212 38.16 22.45 -5.84
N VAL A 213 36.85 22.39 -5.60
CA VAL A 213 36.20 23.08 -4.48
C VAL A 213 35.63 22.03 -3.50
N ILE A 214 35.87 22.21 -2.22
CA ILE A 214 35.20 21.43 -1.17
C ILE A 214 33.75 21.87 -1.09
N PRO A 215 32.75 20.97 -1.22
CA PRO A 215 31.35 21.32 -1.16
C PRO A 215 30.92 21.77 0.24
N GLY A 216 30.24 22.89 0.31
CA GLY A 216 29.67 23.44 1.54
C GLY A 216 28.24 22.94 1.82
N ASP A 217 27.63 22.23 0.89
CA ASP A 217 26.29 21.65 1.02
C ASP A 217 26.21 20.29 0.33
N ALA A 218 25.31 19.45 0.83
CA ALA A 218 24.89 18.22 0.16
C ALA A 218 23.53 17.79 0.70
N TYR A 219 22.75 17.03 -0.07
CA TYR A 219 21.48 16.49 0.41
C TYR A 219 21.18 15.12 -0.21
N CYS A 220 20.31 14.36 0.45
CA CYS A 220 19.66 13.21 -0.15
C CYS A 220 18.17 13.13 0.25
N GLU A 221 17.40 12.43 -0.58
CA GLU A 221 16.00 12.11 -0.29
C GLU A 221 15.87 10.61 -0.14
N VAL A 222 15.15 10.22 0.93
CA VAL A 222 15.08 8.84 1.42
C VAL A 222 13.62 8.40 1.46
N ASN A 223 13.33 7.22 0.89
CA ASN A 223 12.06 6.54 1.06
C ASN A 223 12.25 5.29 1.92
N VAL A 224 11.36 5.11 2.90
CA VAL A 224 11.38 3.96 3.82
C VAL A 224 10.05 3.25 3.76
N ARG A 225 10.09 1.91 3.67
CA ARG A 225 8.90 1.06 3.67
C ARG A 225 9.08 -0.10 4.65
N CYS A 226 8.04 -0.43 5.44
CA CYS A 226 8.03 -1.58 6.34
C CYS A 226 6.61 -2.07 6.63
N PHE A 227 6.48 -3.34 7.09
CA PHE A 227 5.19 -3.98 7.36
C PHE A 227 4.64 -3.73 8.76
N GLU A 228 5.47 -3.27 9.71
CA GLU A 228 5.10 -3.16 11.12
C GLU A 228 5.16 -1.73 11.62
N VAL A 229 4.15 -1.32 12.39
CA VAL A 229 4.10 0.00 13.05
C VAL A 229 5.26 0.19 14.02
N ALA A 230 5.61 -0.86 14.77
CA ALA A 230 6.74 -0.81 15.72
C ALA A 230 8.06 -0.58 14.99
N GLU A 231 8.28 -1.29 13.87
CA GLU A 231 9.46 -1.14 13.04
C GLU A 231 9.51 0.24 12.37
N GLN A 232 8.36 0.76 11.89
CA GLN A 232 8.29 2.09 11.31
C GLN A 232 8.71 3.17 12.31
N LYS A 233 8.26 3.08 13.56
CA LYS A 233 8.66 3.99 14.64
C LYS A 233 10.13 3.87 14.99
N ARG A 234 10.67 2.63 15.02
CA ARG A 234 12.08 2.38 15.25
C ARG A 234 12.97 3.00 14.17
N LEU A 235 12.59 2.82 12.90
CA LEU A 235 13.30 3.39 11.76
C LEU A 235 13.22 4.92 11.76
N ASP A 236 12.06 5.50 12.05
CA ASP A 236 11.89 6.96 12.16
C ASP A 236 12.83 7.56 13.21
N ALA A 237 12.87 6.96 14.40
CA ALA A 237 13.77 7.40 15.46
C ALA A 237 15.25 7.24 15.07
N ALA A 238 15.63 6.09 14.48
CA ALA A 238 16.99 5.82 14.07
C ALA A 238 17.48 6.77 12.97
N ILE A 239 16.62 7.10 12.00
CA ILE A 239 16.95 8.03 10.91
C ILE A 239 17.11 9.45 11.46
N LYS A 240 16.20 9.89 12.32
CA LYS A 240 16.32 11.23 12.96
C LYS A 240 17.59 11.37 13.81
N ALA A 241 17.99 10.30 14.49
CA ALA A 241 19.23 10.28 15.30
C ALA A 241 20.52 10.39 14.45
N LEU A 242 20.44 10.22 13.12
CA LEU A 242 21.60 10.45 12.25
C LEU A 242 22.03 11.93 12.22
N ALA A 243 21.14 12.85 12.60
CA ALA A 243 21.47 14.27 12.74
C ALA A 243 22.65 14.50 13.73
N ASP A 244 22.79 13.65 14.74
CA ASP A 244 23.82 13.76 15.78
C ASP A 244 25.10 13.00 15.42
N LYS A 245 25.11 12.22 14.32
CA LYS A 245 26.28 11.41 13.91
C LYS A 245 27.20 12.19 12.98
N ILE A 246 27.99 13.10 13.56
CA ILE A 246 28.95 13.91 12.82
C ILE A 246 30.32 13.25 12.83
N VAL A 247 30.89 12.99 11.65
CA VAL A 247 32.25 12.45 11.44
C VAL A 247 33.17 13.42 10.72
N ILE A 248 32.62 14.46 10.12
CA ILE A 248 33.38 15.56 9.50
C ILE A 248 33.16 16.80 10.37
N ASP A 249 34.17 17.16 11.13
CA ASP A 249 34.12 18.32 12.00
C ASP A 249 33.74 19.59 11.21
N GLY A 250 32.88 20.42 11.81
CA GLY A 250 32.37 21.64 11.19
C GLY A 250 31.23 21.43 10.20
N THR A 251 30.71 20.21 10.05
CA THR A 251 29.44 19.95 9.35
C THR A 251 28.27 19.94 10.32
N LYS A 252 27.09 20.20 9.78
CA LYS A 252 25.77 20.01 10.44
C LYS A 252 24.89 19.14 9.57
N VAL A 253 24.25 18.14 10.15
CA VAL A 253 23.25 17.29 9.51
C VAL A 253 21.88 17.69 10.01
N GLU A 254 20.95 17.88 9.09
CA GLU A 254 19.54 18.13 9.39
C GLU A 254 18.67 17.06 8.71
N VAL A 255 17.77 16.46 9.46
CA VAL A 255 16.82 15.45 8.98
C VAL A 255 15.42 16.02 9.08
N THR A 256 14.74 16.14 7.95
CA THR A 256 13.34 16.60 7.86
C THR A 256 12.47 15.50 7.27
N GLY A 257 11.15 15.60 7.48
CA GLY A 257 10.20 14.58 7.06
C GLY A 257 9.85 13.58 8.17
N GLY A 258 9.40 12.41 7.80
CA GLY A 258 8.92 11.38 8.74
C GLY A 258 7.94 10.41 8.13
N ILE A 259 7.15 9.78 9.00
CA ILE A 259 6.09 8.84 8.63
C ILE A 259 5.00 9.59 7.87
N VAL A 260 4.65 9.07 6.67
CA VAL A 260 3.58 9.59 5.82
C VAL A 260 2.32 8.74 5.99
N THR A 261 2.48 7.41 5.90
CA THR A 261 1.35 6.45 5.99
C THR A 261 1.80 5.24 6.80
N GLY A 262 0.96 4.77 7.73
CA GLY A 262 1.22 3.56 8.49
C GLY A 262 1.14 2.29 7.63
N PRO A 263 1.72 1.17 8.09
CA PRO A 263 1.50 -0.13 7.47
C PRO A 263 0.09 -0.66 7.75
N MET A 264 -0.39 -1.55 6.88
CA MET A 264 -1.52 -2.42 7.16
C MET A 264 -0.98 -3.73 7.72
N GLU A 265 -1.21 -3.96 9.02
CA GLU A 265 -0.71 -5.14 9.74
C GLU A 265 -1.76 -6.26 9.79
N LYS A 266 -1.29 -7.51 9.73
CA LYS A 266 -2.13 -8.68 9.98
C LYS A 266 -2.32 -8.87 11.49
N THR A 267 -3.41 -8.36 12.02
CA THR A 267 -3.80 -8.48 13.44
C THR A 267 -4.64 -9.75 13.68
N PRO A 268 -4.86 -10.19 14.94
CA PRO A 268 -5.78 -11.28 15.24
C PRO A 268 -7.21 -11.07 14.71
N ALA A 269 -7.70 -9.83 14.69
CA ALA A 269 -9.00 -9.50 14.14
C ALA A 269 -9.01 -9.64 12.60
N VAL A 270 -7.95 -9.23 11.93
CA VAL A 270 -7.77 -9.46 10.48
C VAL A 270 -7.68 -10.97 10.18
N GLN A 271 -7.00 -11.76 11.03
CA GLN A 271 -6.97 -13.21 10.88
C GLN A 271 -8.37 -13.83 10.90
N LYS A 272 -9.26 -13.39 11.80
CA LYS A 272 -10.67 -13.86 11.78
C LYS A 272 -11.37 -13.54 10.46
N MET A 273 -11.14 -12.36 9.89
CA MET A 273 -11.70 -12.00 8.58
C MET A 273 -11.19 -12.92 7.48
N ILE A 274 -9.90 -13.24 7.50
CA ILE A 274 -9.25 -14.18 6.58
C ILE A 274 -9.85 -15.59 6.73
N ASP A 275 -10.03 -16.05 7.97
CA ASP A 275 -10.60 -17.37 8.26
C ASP A 275 -12.02 -17.50 7.71
N VAL A 276 -12.85 -16.46 7.88
CA VAL A 276 -14.22 -16.42 7.32
C VAL A 276 -14.18 -16.48 5.80
N TYR A 277 -13.36 -15.63 5.14
CA TYR A 277 -13.22 -15.65 3.69
C TYR A 277 -12.71 -17.03 3.19
N SER A 278 -11.73 -17.60 3.90
CA SER A 278 -11.16 -18.90 3.55
C SER A 278 -12.19 -20.04 3.66
N SER A 279 -13.04 -20.01 4.71
CA SER A 279 -14.13 -20.99 4.85
C SER A 279 -15.15 -20.88 3.71
N VAL A 280 -15.57 -19.65 3.39
CA VAL A 280 -16.50 -19.38 2.28
C VAL A 280 -15.92 -19.89 0.96
N VAL A 281 -14.66 -19.56 0.66
CA VAL A 281 -14.01 -20.01 -0.60
C VAL A 281 -13.88 -21.51 -0.66
N ALA A 282 -13.56 -22.17 0.45
CA ALA A 282 -13.43 -23.62 0.49
C ALA A 282 -14.78 -24.35 0.37
N GLU A 283 -15.78 -23.89 1.10
CA GLU A 283 -17.08 -24.57 1.21
C GLU A 283 -17.96 -24.34 -0.03
N GLU A 284 -17.99 -23.12 -0.54
CA GLU A 284 -18.89 -22.74 -1.65
C GLU A 284 -18.26 -22.89 -3.04
N PHE A 285 -16.92 -22.79 -3.13
CA PHE A 285 -16.23 -22.75 -4.43
C PHE A 285 -15.16 -23.85 -4.57
N GLY A 286 -14.89 -24.63 -3.52
CA GLY A 286 -13.84 -25.67 -3.53
C GLY A 286 -12.44 -25.09 -3.73
N GLY A 287 -12.26 -23.81 -3.49
CA GLY A 287 -11.01 -23.07 -3.65
C GLY A 287 -10.14 -23.09 -2.39
N LYS A 288 -8.94 -22.54 -2.53
CA LYS A 288 -8.03 -22.28 -1.41
C LYS A 288 -7.55 -20.83 -1.48
N VAL A 289 -7.71 -20.10 -0.40
CA VAL A 289 -7.23 -18.73 -0.30
C VAL A 289 -5.71 -18.70 -0.18
N ASN A 290 -5.09 -17.83 -0.94
CA ASN A 290 -3.67 -17.53 -0.86
C ASN A 290 -3.48 -16.13 -0.27
N GLU A 291 -2.69 -16.04 0.79
CA GLU A 291 -2.36 -14.78 1.43
C GLU A 291 -1.14 -14.16 0.78
N TRP A 292 -1.23 -12.89 0.46
CA TRP A 292 -0.16 -12.10 -0.14
C TRP A 292 0.23 -10.94 0.77
N VAL A 293 1.47 -10.48 0.62
CA VAL A 293 1.95 -9.23 1.20
C VAL A 293 2.34 -8.29 0.08
N ALA A 294 2.12 -6.99 0.25
CA ALA A 294 2.40 -6.01 -0.79
C ALA A 294 3.31 -4.87 -0.30
N GLY A 295 4.20 -4.44 -1.18
CA GLY A 295 5.06 -3.27 -0.94
C GLY A 295 4.38 -1.93 -1.25
N GLY A 296 3.28 -1.96 -2.03
CA GLY A 296 2.47 -0.80 -2.40
C GLY A 296 1.45 -0.43 -1.33
N LEU A 297 0.98 0.81 -1.39
CA LEU A 297 -0.08 1.35 -0.54
C LEU A 297 -1.43 1.20 -1.23
N THR A 298 -2.50 1.16 -0.43
CA THR A 298 -3.89 1.37 -0.85
C THR A 298 -4.62 2.16 0.24
N ASP A 299 -5.91 2.39 0.06
CA ASP A 299 -6.76 2.92 1.13
C ASP A 299 -6.80 2.01 2.36
N GLY A 300 -6.41 0.72 2.22
CA GLY A 300 -6.23 -0.21 3.33
C GLY A 300 -5.21 0.23 4.37
N ASN A 301 -4.16 0.91 3.95
CA ASN A 301 -3.18 1.49 4.89
C ASN A 301 -3.80 2.61 5.76
N ARG A 302 -4.81 3.30 5.26
CA ARG A 302 -5.48 4.39 5.96
C ARG A 302 -6.52 3.86 6.94
N THR A 303 -7.36 2.90 6.52
CA THR A 303 -8.37 2.26 7.35
C THR A 303 -7.75 1.44 8.48
N ALA A 304 -6.67 0.68 8.20
CA ALA A 304 -5.98 -0.16 9.17
C ALA A 304 -5.39 0.58 10.37
N LYS A 305 -5.22 1.90 10.25
CA LYS A 305 -4.84 2.76 11.39
C LYS A 305 -5.90 2.80 12.48
N PHE A 306 -7.16 2.55 12.16
CA PHE A 306 -8.31 2.73 13.03
C PHE A 306 -9.07 1.44 13.32
N ILE A 307 -9.24 0.56 12.35
CA ILE A 307 -10.09 -0.64 12.41
C ILE A 307 -9.44 -1.82 11.68
N PRO A 308 -9.80 -3.07 12.04
CA PRO A 308 -9.39 -4.25 11.29
C PRO A 308 -9.74 -4.11 9.81
N THR A 309 -8.80 -4.35 8.94
CA THR A 309 -8.92 -4.13 7.49
C THR A 309 -8.44 -5.34 6.72
N LEU A 310 -9.29 -5.88 5.84
CA LEU A 310 -8.95 -6.90 4.86
C LEU A 310 -8.92 -6.26 3.46
N ASP A 311 -7.95 -6.64 2.63
CA ASP A 311 -7.66 -5.93 1.39
C ASP A 311 -7.57 -6.88 0.19
N ALA A 312 -7.79 -6.33 -1.01
CA ALA A 312 -7.74 -7.04 -2.28
C ALA A 312 -8.79 -8.14 -2.42
N LEU A 313 -10.04 -7.85 -2.04
CA LEU A 313 -11.17 -8.77 -2.22
C LEU A 313 -11.90 -8.58 -3.56
N GLY A 314 -11.41 -7.75 -4.44
CA GLY A 314 -11.99 -7.46 -5.75
C GLY A 314 -11.76 -8.57 -6.79
N VAL A 315 -11.90 -8.20 -8.05
CA VAL A 315 -11.70 -9.10 -9.20
C VAL A 315 -10.22 -9.42 -9.42
N GLU A 316 -9.95 -10.56 -10.07
CA GLU A 316 -8.60 -10.87 -10.54
C GLU A 316 -8.27 -10.00 -11.75
N ASN A 317 -7.23 -9.19 -11.61
CA ASN A 317 -6.72 -8.30 -12.64
C ASN A 317 -5.35 -8.76 -13.14
N TYR A 318 -5.07 -8.47 -14.40
CA TYR A 318 -3.82 -8.78 -15.06
C TYR A 318 -3.24 -7.52 -15.70
N ASP A 319 -1.93 -7.36 -15.59
CA ASP A 319 -1.16 -6.27 -16.20
C ASP A 319 -1.68 -4.87 -15.83
N GLU A 320 -2.07 -4.68 -14.56
CA GLU A 320 -2.48 -3.38 -13.99
C GLU A 320 -1.46 -2.28 -14.35
N HIS A 321 -1.93 -1.05 -14.55
CA HIS A 321 -1.10 0.13 -14.89
C HIS A 321 -0.41 0.04 -16.25
N THR A 322 -0.77 -0.91 -17.12
CA THR A 322 -0.23 -1.05 -18.47
C THR A 322 -1.30 -0.95 -19.56
N ASP A 323 -0.86 -0.89 -20.81
CA ASP A 323 -1.76 -0.90 -21.97
C ASP A 323 -2.46 -2.26 -22.21
N HIS A 324 -2.06 -3.28 -21.44
CA HIS A 324 -2.57 -4.66 -21.53
C HIS A 324 -3.46 -5.04 -20.34
N GLU A 325 -3.91 -4.06 -19.59
CA GLU A 325 -4.78 -4.29 -18.44
C GLU A 325 -6.06 -5.04 -18.83
N SER A 326 -6.36 -6.12 -18.10
CA SER A 326 -7.49 -7.01 -18.39
C SER A 326 -8.02 -7.71 -17.14
N VAL A 327 -9.27 -8.16 -17.23
CA VAL A 327 -9.97 -8.95 -16.20
C VAL A 327 -10.52 -10.22 -16.83
N ASP A 328 -10.30 -11.38 -16.20
CA ASP A 328 -10.98 -12.62 -16.56
C ASP A 328 -12.40 -12.62 -15.96
N LEU A 329 -13.40 -12.37 -16.81
CA LEU A 329 -14.82 -12.34 -16.39
C LEU A 329 -15.33 -13.65 -15.82
N LYS A 330 -14.67 -14.78 -16.07
CA LYS A 330 -15.03 -16.08 -15.48
C LYS A 330 -14.77 -16.11 -13.98
N THR A 331 -13.81 -15.31 -13.50
CA THR A 331 -13.49 -15.20 -12.06
C THR A 331 -14.37 -14.15 -11.36
N ALA A 332 -14.89 -13.18 -12.07
CA ALA A 332 -15.64 -12.06 -11.49
C ALA A 332 -16.92 -12.51 -10.77
N VAL A 333 -17.73 -13.39 -11.38
CA VAL A 333 -19.00 -13.86 -10.76
C VAL A 333 -18.76 -14.68 -9.49
N PRO A 334 -17.89 -15.71 -9.47
CA PRO A 334 -17.56 -16.42 -8.23
C PRO A 334 -17.01 -15.51 -7.14
N ARG A 335 -16.15 -14.53 -7.49
CA ARG A 335 -15.60 -13.59 -6.50
C ARG A 335 -16.65 -12.65 -5.94
N THR A 336 -17.55 -12.14 -6.78
CA THR A 336 -18.69 -11.33 -6.32
C THR A 336 -19.57 -12.12 -5.32
N ALA A 337 -19.82 -13.38 -5.59
CA ALA A 337 -20.58 -14.25 -4.67
C ALA A 337 -19.80 -14.49 -3.37
N ALA A 338 -18.50 -14.82 -3.45
CA ALA A 338 -17.65 -15.02 -2.28
C ALA A 338 -17.56 -13.75 -1.42
N PHE A 339 -17.41 -12.58 -2.04
CA PHE A 339 -17.47 -11.31 -1.34
C PHE A 339 -18.80 -11.11 -0.60
N ALA A 340 -19.93 -11.31 -1.28
CA ALA A 340 -21.25 -11.12 -0.66
C ALA A 340 -21.49 -12.06 0.53
N ILE A 341 -21.15 -13.35 0.39
CA ILE A 341 -21.31 -14.36 1.45
C ILE A 341 -20.37 -14.01 2.62
N THR A 342 -19.11 -13.72 2.34
CA THR A 342 -18.13 -13.32 3.36
C THR A 342 -18.58 -12.08 4.12
N LEU A 343 -19.07 -11.07 3.41
CA LEU A 343 -19.59 -9.86 4.02
C LEU A 343 -20.76 -10.15 4.96
N ALA A 344 -21.71 -11.02 4.53
CA ALA A 344 -22.83 -11.42 5.36
C ALA A 344 -22.37 -12.16 6.64
N GLU A 345 -21.42 -13.07 6.54
CA GLU A 345 -20.89 -13.80 7.69
C GLU A 345 -20.13 -12.89 8.67
N LEU A 346 -19.30 -11.97 8.17
CA LEU A 346 -18.60 -11.00 9.00
C LEU A 346 -19.56 -10.06 9.72
N LEU A 347 -20.63 -9.64 9.06
CA LEU A 347 -21.66 -8.77 9.66
C LEU A 347 -22.47 -9.46 10.76
N LYS A 348 -22.71 -10.79 10.61
CA LYS A 348 -23.38 -11.61 11.64
C LYS A 348 -22.48 -11.87 12.85
N THR A 349 -21.22 -12.26 12.60
CA THR A 349 -20.33 -12.78 13.65
C THR A 349 -19.49 -11.70 14.33
N GLY A 350 -19.26 -10.58 13.64
CA GLY A 350 -18.28 -9.56 14.03
C GLY A 350 -16.82 -10.05 13.94
N VAL A 351 -15.90 -9.11 14.09
CA VAL A 351 -14.46 -9.37 13.97
C VAL A 351 -13.69 -9.19 15.29
N LYS A 352 -14.38 -8.81 16.36
CA LYS A 352 -13.78 -8.62 17.71
C LYS A 352 -13.67 -9.91 18.48
#